data_4691fbdf3051b59a913b746cd1423e61
#
_entry.id   4691fbdf3051b59a913b746cd1423e61
#
_cell.length_a   1.000
_cell.length_b   1.000
_cell.length_c   1.000
_cell.angle_alpha   90.00
_cell.angle_beta   90.00
_cell.angle_gamma   90.00
#
_symmetry.space_group_name_H-M   'P 1'
#
loop_
_entity.id
_entity.type
_entity.pdbx_description
1 polymer ?
#
loop_
_entity_poly.entity_id
_entity_poly.type
_entity_poly.pdbx_seq_one_letter_code
_entity_poly.pdbx_strand_id
1 'polypeptide(L)'
;MGLLGMVLLAGISAAAAAQEVHQIRLQMNARNDEYRFSPSTITARPGDVLLFRTVSGAPHSVVFEPKGLSPRARDALNSAMPRRSADLSSPLLTEDGAEYRVVVPPLPAGAYAFYCLPHRAYDMRGELRIR
;
A
#
# COMPACT_ATOMS: atom_id res chain seq x y z
N MET A 1 -37.26 -19.47 49.18
CA MET A 1 -37.40 -19.54 47.72
C MET A 1 -36.62 -18.36 47.16
N GLY A 2 -35.41 -18.60 46.69
CA GLY A 2 -34.52 -17.60 46.08
C GLY A 2 -34.63 -17.66 44.56
N LEU A 3 -35.03 -16.59 43.93
CA LEU A 3 -34.92 -16.43 42.46
C LEU A 3 -33.48 -16.06 42.11
N LEU A 4 -32.76 -17.02 41.48
CA LEU A 4 -31.51 -16.71 40.81
C LEU A 4 -31.83 -15.96 39.50
N GLY A 5 -31.55 -14.64 39.48
CA GLY A 5 -31.58 -13.86 38.26
C GLY A 5 -30.37 -14.19 37.41
N MET A 6 -30.60 -14.87 36.29
CA MET A 6 -29.56 -15.12 35.28
C MET A 6 -29.37 -13.87 34.44
N VAL A 7 -28.26 -13.15 34.67
CA VAL A 7 -27.87 -12.00 33.83
C VAL A 7 -27.22 -12.56 32.56
N LEU A 8 -27.95 -12.50 31.45
CA LEU A 8 -27.36 -12.73 30.12
C LEU A 8 -26.49 -11.54 29.75
N LEU A 9 -25.18 -11.66 29.84
CA LEU A 9 -24.26 -10.74 29.17
C LEU A 9 -24.34 -11.00 27.66
N ALA A 10 -25.06 -10.13 26.95
CA ALA A 10 -24.99 -10.08 25.51
C ALA A 10 -23.61 -9.52 25.12
N GLY A 11 -22.69 -10.41 24.75
CA GLY A 11 -21.40 -10.01 24.20
C GLY A 11 -21.62 -9.31 22.86
N ILE A 12 -21.35 -8.01 22.80
CA ILE A 12 -21.31 -7.28 21.53
C ILE A 12 -20.01 -7.69 20.82
N SER A 13 -20.14 -8.63 19.88
CA SER A 13 -19.04 -8.96 18.97
C SER A 13 -18.92 -7.84 17.96
N ALA A 14 -17.91 -6.96 18.12
CA ALA A 14 -17.57 -5.98 17.08
C ALA A 14 -17.03 -6.75 15.88
N ALA A 15 -17.74 -6.71 14.75
CA ALA A 15 -17.25 -7.26 13.50
C ALA A 15 -15.98 -6.49 13.10
N ALA A 16 -14.84 -7.18 12.95
CA ALA A 16 -13.63 -6.60 12.39
C ALA A 16 -13.93 -6.13 10.96
N ALA A 17 -13.50 -4.91 10.62
CA ALA A 17 -13.62 -4.41 9.25
C ALA A 17 -12.91 -5.38 8.29
N ALA A 18 -13.57 -5.79 7.20
CA ALA A 18 -12.99 -6.67 6.20
C ALA A 18 -11.77 -5.99 5.56
N GLN A 19 -10.69 -6.75 5.37
CA GLN A 19 -9.50 -6.33 4.63
C GLN A 19 -9.88 -6.05 3.16
N GLU A 20 -9.53 -4.86 2.68
CA GLU A 20 -9.75 -4.46 1.30
C GLU A 20 -8.45 -4.63 0.51
N VAL A 21 -8.56 -5.11 -0.74
CA VAL A 21 -7.43 -5.23 -1.66
C VAL A 21 -7.53 -4.15 -2.72
N HIS A 22 -6.57 -3.24 -2.72
CA HIS A 22 -6.46 -2.18 -3.71
C HIS A 22 -5.47 -2.61 -4.78
N GLN A 23 -5.96 -2.82 -6.01
CA GLN A 23 -5.12 -3.19 -7.14
C GLN A 23 -4.57 -1.94 -7.82
N ILE A 24 -3.25 -1.87 -7.99
CA ILE A 24 -2.54 -0.78 -8.65
C ILE A 24 -1.77 -1.35 -9.83
N ARG A 25 -2.10 -0.91 -11.02
CA ARG A 25 -1.42 -1.33 -12.24
C ARG A 25 -0.23 -0.42 -12.50
N LEU A 26 0.90 -1.01 -12.83
CA LEU A 26 2.11 -0.33 -13.25
C LEU A 26 2.21 -0.49 -14.77
N GLN A 27 2.10 0.60 -15.49
CA GLN A 27 1.89 0.54 -16.94
C GLN A 27 2.58 1.68 -17.67
N MET A 28 2.81 1.45 -18.96
CA MET A 28 3.38 2.41 -19.87
C MET A 28 2.49 2.57 -21.10
N ASN A 29 2.32 3.80 -21.55
CA ASN A 29 1.71 4.11 -22.83
C ASN A 29 2.81 4.44 -23.85
N ALA A 30 3.07 3.52 -24.78
CA ALA A 30 4.14 3.67 -25.78
C ALA A 30 3.94 4.83 -26.78
N ARG A 31 2.70 5.38 -26.89
CA ARG A 31 2.41 6.48 -27.81
C ARG A 31 2.97 7.81 -27.35
N ASN A 32 3.12 8.00 -26.02
CA ASN A 32 3.53 9.26 -25.43
C ASN A 32 4.57 9.10 -24.31
N ASP A 33 5.20 7.94 -24.21
CA ASP A 33 6.18 7.61 -23.14
C ASP A 33 5.67 7.93 -21.74
N GLU A 34 4.40 7.69 -21.49
CA GLU A 34 3.77 7.94 -20.21
C GLU A 34 3.83 6.68 -19.34
N TYR A 35 4.48 6.79 -18.19
CA TYR A 35 4.56 5.73 -17.18
C TYR A 35 3.69 6.11 -16.00
N ARG A 36 2.82 5.20 -15.54
CA ARG A 36 1.89 5.52 -14.46
C ARG A 36 1.57 4.34 -13.55
N PHE A 37 1.26 4.69 -12.30
CA PHE A 37 0.45 3.86 -11.41
C PHE A 37 -1.01 4.14 -11.69
N SER A 38 -1.81 3.10 -11.85
CA SER A 38 -3.24 3.26 -12.11
C SER A 38 -4.08 2.38 -11.17
N PRO A 39 -4.85 2.97 -10.25
CA PRO A 39 -4.97 4.39 -9.94
C PRO A 39 -3.68 4.97 -9.34
N SER A 40 -3.47 6.27 -9.49
CA SER A 40 -2.31 6.96 -8.92
C SER A 40 -2.54 7.41 -7.46
N THR A 41 -3.77 7.54 -7.04
CA THR A 41 -4.14 7.82 -5.65
C THR A 41 -4.99 6.68 -5.11
N ILE A 42 -4.55 6.13 -3.98
CA ILE A 42 -5.25 5.06 -3.29
C ILE A 42 -5.61 5.56 -1.89
N THR A 43 -6.88 5.46 -1.52
CA THR A 43 -7.33 5.70 -0.16
C THR A 43 -7.53 4.37 0.54
N ALA A 44 -6.81 4.14 1.62
CA ALA A 44 -6.82 2.88 2.34
C ALA A 44 -6.81 3.08 3.85
N ARG A 45 -7.05 2.00 4.56
CA ARG A 45 -6.96 1.91 6.02
C ARG A 45 -5.83 0.96 6.41
N PRO A 46 -5.24 1.11 7.60
CA PRO A 46 -4.35 0.08 8.14
C PRO A 46 -4.99 -1.30 8.08
N GLY A 47 -4.23 -2.30 7.63
CA GLY A 47 -4.71 -3.67 7.42
C GLY A 47 -5.19 -3.97 6.00
N ASP A 48 -5.50 -2.97 5.19
CA ASP A 48 -5.77 -3.17 3.77
C ASP A 48 -4.52 -3.65 3.03
N VAL A 49 -4.69 -4.12 1.82
CA VAL A 49 -3.60 -4.60 0.96
C VAL A 49 -3.46 -3.72 -0.26
N LEU A 50 -2.24 -3.28 -0.51
CA LEU A 50 -1.85 -2.70 -1.79
C LEU A 50 -1.24 -3.80 -2.65
N LEU A 51 -1.85 -4.09 -3.80
CA LEU A 51 -1.36 -5.07 -4.75
C LEU A 51 -0.90 -4.36 -6.01
N PHE A 52 0.40 -4.17 -6.13
CA PHE A 52 1.03 -3.58 -7.31
C PHE A 52 1.29 -4.67 -8.34
N ARG A 53 0.85 -4.46 -9.57
CA ARG A 53 1.04 -5.42 -10.66
C ARG A 53 1.61 -4.75 -11.90
N THR A 54 2.74 -5.24 -12.38
CA THR A 54 3.32 -4.83 -13.65
C THR A 54 2.45 -5.32 -14.81
N VAL A 55 2.01 -4.39 -15.63
CA VAL A 55 1.19 -4.66 -16.82
C VAL A 55 2.01 -4.47 -18.09
N SER A 56 2.79 -3.39 -18.15
CA SER A 56 3.64 -3.07 -19.29
C SER A 56 4.76 -2.09 -18.89
N GLY A 57 5.81 -2.00 -19.71
CA GLY A 57 6.89 -1.03 -19.53
C GLY A 57 7.86 -1.38 -18.39
N ALA A 58 7.99 -2.64 -18.03
CA ALA A 58 8.97 -3.09 -17.03
C ALA A 58 10.40 -2.66 -17.39
N PRO A 59 11.31 -2.49 -16.40
CA PRO A 59 11.12 -2.77 -14.98
C PRO A 59 10.39 -1.65 -14.24
N HIS A 60 9.69 -2.00 -13.18
CA HIS A 60 9.06 -1.05 -12.26
C HIS A 60 9.53 -1.29 -10.83
N SER A 61 9.27 -0.32 -9.97
CA SER A 61 9.44 -0.46 -8.52
C SER A 61 8.46 0.44 -7.78
N VAL A 62 8.36 0.23 -6.48
CA VAL A 62 7.59 1.07 -5.56
C VAL A 62 8.54 1.57 -4.50
N VAL A 63 8.72 2.86 -4.43
CA VAL A 63 9.60 3.51 -3.45
C VAL A 63 8.80 4.60 -2.74
N PHE A 64 8.64 4.47 -1.42
CA PHE A 64 8.00 5.54 -0.65
C PHE A 64 8.95 6.71 -0.48
N GLU A 65 8.43 7.93 -0.63
CA GLU A 65 9.19 9.16 -0.48
C GLU A 65 9.56 9.36 1.00
N PRO A 66 10.85 9.48 1.34
CA PRO A 66 11.25 9.63 2.74
C PRO A 66 10.97 11.02 3.32
N LYS A 67 10.81 12.02 2.45
CA LYS A 67 10.59 13.40 2.88
C LYS A 67 9.28 13.53 3.65
N GLY A 68 9.38 14.11 4.85
CA GLY A 68 8.21 14.34 5.70
C GLY A 68 7.76 13.14 6.52
N LEU A 69 8.37 11.97 6.36
CA LEU A 69 8.08 10.81 7.20
C LEU A 69 8.67 10.98 8.60
N SER A 70 7.86 10.72 9.63
CA SER A 70 8.39 10.50 10.97
C SER A 70 9.25 9.21 10.99
N PRO A 71 10.21 9.09 11.91
CA PRO A 71 10.96 7.84 12.06
C PRO A 71 10.05 6.62 12.27
N ARG A 72 8.99 6.78 13.04
CA ARG A 72 8.01 5.71 13.28
C ARG A 72 7.25 5.28 12.03
N ALA A 73 6.82 6.23 11.21
CA ALA A 73 6.14 5.93 9.94
C ALA A 73 7.10 5.25 8.95
N ARG A 74 8.35 5.70 8.88
CA ARG A 74 9.38 5.07 8.06
C ARG A 74 9.64 3.62 8.48
N ASP A 75 9.79 3.36 9.77
CA ASP A 75 9.99 2.01 10.29
C ASP A 75 8.78 1.11 10.00
N ALA A 76 7.57 1.63 10.15
CA ALA A 76 6.34 0.90 9.86
C ALA A 76 6.25 0.51 8.38
N LEU A 77 6.53 1.45 7.46
CA LEU A 77 6.55 1.17 6.02
C LEU A 77 7.63 0.15 5.67
N ASN A 78 8.85 0.32 6.18
CA ASN A 78 9.93 -0.63 5.95
C ASN A 78 9.57 -2.05 6.43
N SER A 79 8.95 -2.17 7.58
CA SER A 79 8.51 -3.46 8.12
C SER A 79 7.39 -4.11 7.30
N ALA A 80 6.57 -3.31 6.63
CA ALA A 80 5.48 -3.78 5.80
C ALA A 80 5.90 -4.17 4.38
N MET A 81 7.09 -3.77 3.95
CA MET A 81 7.60 -4.01 2.60
C MET A 81 8.45 -5.28 2.55
N PRO A 82 7.96 -6.40 2.00
CA PRO A 82 8.75 -7.63 1.92
C PRO A 82 9.91 -7.50 0.92
N ARG A 83 11.00 -8.22 1.19
CA ARG A 83 12.17 -8.36 0.29
C ARG A 83 12.71 -7.01 -0.23
N ARG A 84 12.72 -6.01 0.61
CA ARG A 84 13.22 -4.67 0.25
C ARG A 84 14.61 -4.75 -0.40
N SER A 85 14.80 -3.99 -1.48
CA SER A 85 16.12 -3.82 -2.11
C SER A 85 16.94 -2.74 -1.41
N ALA A 86 16.26 -1.76 -0.80
CA ALA A 86 16.85 -0.65 -0.06
C ALA A 86 15.79 -0.06 0.88
N ASP A 87 16.12 1.03 1.56
CA ASP A 87 15.18 1.78 2.40
C ASP A 87 13.94 2.19 1.61
N LEU A 88 12.74 1.89 2.15
CA LEU A 88 11.44 2.21 1.57
C LEU A 88 11.23 1.71 0.13
N SER A 89 12.02 0.74 -0.33
CA SER A 89 12.08 0.33 -1.73
C SER A 89 11.72 -1.13 -1.93
N SER A 90 10.80 -1.39 -2.85
CA SER A 90 10.53 -2.74 -3.34
C SER A 90 11.71 -3.30 -4.14
N PRO A 91 11.77 -4.62 -4.39
CA PRO A 91 12.60 -5.14 -5.47
C PRO A 91 12.17 -4.56 -6.82
N LEU A 92 13.03 -4.68 -7.84
CA LEU A 92 12.61 -4.43 -9.22
C LEU A 92 11.62 -5.51 -9.66
N LEU A 93 10.53 -5.08 -10.26
CA LEU A 93 9.53 -5.92 -10.90
C LEU A 93 9.86 -5.95 -12.40
N THR A 94 10.54 -7.00 -12.83
CA THR A 94 11.21 -7.04 -14.14
C THR A 94 10.37 -7.64 -15.26
N GLU A 95 9.24 -8.26 -14.92
CA GLU A 95 8.41 -8.98 -15.89
C GLU A 95 6.97 -8.52 -15.81
N ASP A 96 6.28 -8.55 -16.95
CA ASP A 96 4.85 -8.35 -17.00
C ASP A 96 4.15 -9.44 -16.16
N GLY A 97 3.15 -9.04 -15.39
CA GLY A 97 2.48 -9.92 -14.43
C GLY A 97 3.15 -10.03 -13.06
N ALA A 98 4.36 -9.51 -12.89
CA ALA A 98 5.00 -9.46 -11.58
C ALA A 98 4.17 -8.66 -10.59
N GLU A 99 4.04 -9.17 -9.38
CA GLU A 99 3.23 -8.57 -8.31
C GLU A 99 4.08 -8.23 -7.10
N TYR A 100 3.69 -7.15 -6.43
CA TYR A 100 4.27 -6.74 -5.15
C TYR A 100 3.15 -6.38 -4.18
N ARG A 101 3.14 -7.03 -3.03
CA ARG A 101 2.08 -6.93 -2.03
C ARG A 101 2.57 -6.23 -0.78
N VAL A 102 1.86 -5.19 -0.38
CA VAL A 102 2.12 -4.46 0.88
C VAL A 102 0.85 -4.46 1.71
N VAL A 103 0.90 -4.98 2.91
CA VAL A 103 -0.18 -4.80 3.90
C VAL A 103 0.03 -3.43 4.54
N VAL A 104 -0.96 -2.57 4.43
CA VAL A 104 -0.90 -1.20 4.96
C VAL A 104 -0.66 -1.26 6.47
N PRO A 105 0.49 -0.75 6.96
CA PRO A 105 0.79 -0.78 8.39
C PRO A 105 0.01 0.30 9.14
N PRO A 106 0.03 0.28 10.48
CA PRO A 106 -0.48 1.38 11.27
C PRO A 106 0.29 2.67 10.96
N LEU A 107 -0.38 3.60 10.27
CA LEU A 107 0.15 4.90 9.89
C LEU A 107 -0.83 5.98 10.34
N PRO A 108 -0.34 7.16 10.76
CA PRO A 108 -1.20 8.32 10.96
C PRO A 108 -2.00 8.65 9.71
N ALA A 109 -3.21 9.17 9.87
CA ALA A 109 -3.98 9.71 8.76
C ALA A 109 -3.17 10.77 8.01
N GLY A 110 -3.17 10.72 6.69
CA GLY A 110 -2.40 11.61 5.86
C GLY A 110 -2.03 11.00 4.51
N ALA A 111 -1.17 11.70 3.79
CA ALA A 111 -0.73 11.34 2.45
C ALA A 111 0.73 10.87 2.46
N TYR A 112 0.97 9.75 1.79
CA TYR A 112 2.27 9.09 1.69
C TYR A 112 2.60 8.90 0.21
N ALA A 113 3.50 9.73 -0.31
CA ALA A 113 3.88 9.68 -1.71
C ALA A 113 4.80 8.50 -2.01
N PHE A 114 4.68 7.94 -3.19
CA PHE A 114 5.60 6.93 -3.72
C PHE A 114 5.89 7.18 -5.18
N TYR A 115 6.94 6.58 -5.69
CA TYR A 115 7.37 6.70 -7.09
C TYR A 115 7.98 5.38 -7.58
N CYS A 116 8.13 5.29 -8.89
CA CYS A 116 8.86 4.22 -9.54
C CYS A 116 10.29 4.69 -9.82
N LEU A 117 11.30 4.01 -9.26
CA LEU A 117 12.69 4.44 -9.41
C LEU A 117 13.17 4.43 -10.87
N PRO A 118 12.98 3.36 -11.67
CA PRO A 118 13.39 3.36 -13.06
C PRO A 118 12.74 4.46 -13.92
N HIS A 119 11.54 4.91 -13.55
CA HIS A 119 10.78 5.88 -14.33
C HIS A 119 10.55 7.19 -13.58
N ARG A 120 11.41 7.51 -12.62
CA ARG A 120 11.33 8.75 -11.86
C ARG A 120 11.43 9.99 -12.78
N ALA A 121 12.28 9.93 -13.80
CA ALA A 121 12.43 11.01 -14.78
C ALA A 121 11.19 11.23 -15.65
N TYR A 122 10.31 10.23 -15.72
CA TYR A 122 9.02 10.30 -16.42
C TYR A 122 7.85 10.67 -15.49
N ASP A 123 8.16 11.10 -14.28
CA ASP A 123 7.15 11.48 -13.28
C ASP A 123 6.17 10.36 -12.92
N MET A 124 6.64 9.12 -12.88
CA MET A 124 5.82 7.98 -12.46
C MET A 124 5.68 7.98 -10.93
N ARG A 125 4.57 8.54 -10.45
CA ARG A 125 4.29 8.81 -9.03
C ARG A 125 2.89 8.38 -8.64
N GLY A 126 2.73 8.12 -7.36
CA GLY A 126 1.44 7.84 -6.74
C GLY A 126 1.38 8.34 -5.31
N GLU A 127 0.22 8.19 -4.70
CA GLU A 127 -0.04 8.62 -3.33
C GLU A 127 -0.95 7.64 -2.61
N LEU A 128 -0.54 7.23 -1.43
CA LEU A 128 -1.36 6.49 -0.49
C LEU A 128 -1.95 7.47 0.52
N ARG A 129 -3.28 7.53 0.59
CA ARG A 129 -4.01 8.30 1.59
C ARG A 129 -4.54 7.36 2.67
N ILE A 130 -4.14 7.60 3.90
CA ILE A 130 -4.60 6.86 5.07
C ILE A 130 -5.76 7.60 5.73
N ARG A 131 -6.85 6.88 5.90
CA ARG A 131 -8.05 7.31 6.63
C ARG A 131 -8.02 6.81 8.06
#